data_3660f3ba53d061afcab3fe5362066811
#
_entry.id   3660f3ba53d061afcab3fe5362066811
#
_cell.length_a   1.000
_cell.length_b   1.000
_cell.length_c   1.000
_cell.angle_alpha   90.00
_cell.angle_beta   90.00
_cell.angle_gamma   90.00
#
_symmetry.space_group_name_H-M   'P 1'
#
loop_
_entity.id
_entity.type
_entity.pdbx_description
1 polymer ?
#
loop_
_entity_poly.entity_id
_entity_poly.type
_entity_poly.pdbx_seq_one_letter_code
_entity_poly.pdbx_strand_id
1 'polypeptide(L)'
;MRKTEDTSSARLQANPEAVRRYRDQRVGLFVHWGVYALIGHGEWVMHTENIPVHEYEKLPPRFDPALFDADTWAGLMADSGQKYMVITSKHHDGFCMFDSALTDYKITRTPFGRDPVRELADVFARRGLTLGFYYSLLDWHHPAYRSDWPAYVAYYQGQVLELCTKYGEIGLIWFDGYWPDHNPPGPHFVEGGLWELAGTYDLIHELQPGALIGNNHHVSPLSGEDFQMFEQDLPGENTVGFNTGKMGRLPLESCLTINDNWGYNPTTTTTNRWPI
;
A
#
# COMPACT_ATOMS: atom_id res chain seq x y z
N MET A 1 12.75 26.13 3.94
CA MET A 1 13.48 25.07 4.66
C MET A 1 12.56 23.84 4.66
N ARG A 2 12.92 22.73 4.01
CA ARG A 2 12.12 21.50 4.08
C ARG A 2 12.17 21.00 5.53
N LYS A 3 11.03 20.81 6.16
CA LYS A 3 10.96 20.04 7.40
C LYS A 3 11.17 18.58 7.02
N THR A 4 12.16 17.93 7.62
CA THR A 4 12.43 16.51 7.42
C THR A 4 11.76 15.71 8.53
N GLU A 5 11.32 14.50 8.21
CA GLU A 5 10.87 13.55 9.21
C GLU A 5 11.98 13.26 10.22
N ASP A 6 11.62 13.11 11.49
CA ASP A 6 12.59 12.83 12.55
C ASP A 6 13.11 11.38 12.43
N THR A 7 14.40 11.25 12.16
CA THR A 7 15.08 9.96 12.04
C THR A 7 16.08 9.71 13.17
N SER A 8 16.10 10.57 14.22
CA SER A 8 17.22 10.64 15.17
C SER A 8 17.11 9.73 16.39
N SER A 9 15.93 9.15 16.69
CA SER A 9 15.73 8.28 17.86
C SER A 9 15.60 6.80 17.47
N ALA A 10 16.09 5.90 18.35
CA ALA A 10 15.81 4.47 18.21
C ALA A 10 14.29 4.27 18.39
N ARG A 11 13.65 3.70 17.37
CA ARG A 11 12.20 3.45 17.35
C ARG A 11 11.91 1.98 17.57
N LEU A 12 10.66 1.69 17.89
CA LEU A 12 10.16 0.33 17.86
C LEU A 12 10.38 -0.29 16.47
N GLN A 13 10.55 -1.59 16.44
CA GLN A 13 10.69 -2.39 15.21
C GLN A 13 9.92 -3.68 15.39
N ALA A 14 9.56 -4.32 14.29
CA ALA A 14 8.96 -5.64 14.31
C ALA A 14 9.85 -6.62 15.07
N ASN A 15 9.24 -7.61 15.72
CA ASN A 15 10.01 -8.59 16.46
C ASN A 15 10.90 -9.43 15.53
N PRO A 16 12.07 -9.93 16.01
CA PRO A 16 13.01 -10.65 15.16
C PRO A 16 12.45 -11.92 14.53
N GLU A 17 11.42 -12.53 15.10
CA GLU A 17 10.75 -13.69 14.56
C GLU A 17 9.92 -13.33 13.32
N ALA A 18 9.19 -12.21 13.38
CA ALA A 18 8.47 -11.69 12.22
C ALA A 18 9.42 -11.38 11.05
N VAL A 19 10.58 -10.76 11.33
CA VAL A 19 11.60 -10.49 10.33
C VAL A 19 12.15 -11.79 9.71
N ARG A 20 12.39 -12.83 10.53
CA ARG A 20 12.82 -14.15 10.01
C ARG A 20 11.73 -14.77 9.15
N ARG A 21 10.48 -14.78 9.63
CA ARG A 21 9.32 -15.30 8.88
C ARG A 21 9.22 -14.63 7.50
N TYR A 22 9.31 -13.30 7.44
CA TYR A 22 9.26 -12.56 6.18
C TYR A 22 10.38 -12.99 5.22
N ARG A 23 11.62 -13.11 5.70
CA ARG A 23 12.75 -13.58 4.88
C ARG A 23 12.55 -15.00 4.36
N ASP A 24 11.94 -15.88 5.17
CA ASP A 24 11.70 -17.30 4.80
C ASP A 24 10.54 -17.44 3.81
N GLN A 25 9.59 -16.50 3.79
CA GLN A 25 8.48 -16.48 2.84
C GLN A 25 8.89 -16.17 1.40
N ARG A 26 9.93 -15.38 1.19
CA ARG A 26 10.65 -15.08 -0.06
C ARG A 26 9.79 -14.48 -1.18
N VAL A 27 8.66 -15.12 -1.55
CA VAL A 27 7.82 -14.71 -2.66
C VAL A 27 6.41 -14.45 -2.16
N GLY A 28 5.91 -13.26 -2.43
CA GLY A 28 4.54 -12.84 -2.15
C GLY A 28 3.78 -12.45 -3.41
N LEU A 29 2.48 -12.31 -3.27
CA LEU A 29 1.58 -11.78 -4.28
C LEU A 29 1.21 -10.35 -3.91
N PHE A 30 1.44 -9.41 -4.84
CA PHE A 30 0.94 -8.05 -4.69
C PHE A 30 -0.29 -7.86 -5.59
N VAL A 31 -1.39 -7.41 -5.00
CA VAL A 31 -2.67 -7.22 -5.72
C VAL A 31 -3.07 -5.75 -5.68
N HIS A 32 -3.07 -5.11 -6.85
CA HIS A 32 -3.64 -3.78 -7.04
C HIS A 32 -5.08 -3.91 -7.51
N TRP A 33 -6.04 -3.56 -6.64
CA TRP A 33 -7.45 -3.68 -6.93
C TRP A 33 -8.24 -2.53 -6.27
N GLY A 34 -9.08 -1.88 -7.07
CA GLY A 34 -9.89 -0.73 -6.67
C GLY A 34 -10.86 -0.32 -7.75
N VAL A 35 -11.57 0.80 -7.55
CA VAL A 35 -12.56 1.31 -8.53
C VAL A 35 -11.96 1.63 -9.89
N TYR A 36 -10.66 1.92 -9.97
CA TYR A 36 -9.93 2.11 -11.22
C TYR A 36 -10.02 0.91 -12.18
N ALA A 37 -10.25 -0.30 -11.64
CA ALA A 37 -10.43 -1.49 -12.45
C ALA A 37 -11.68 -1.43 -13.36
N LEU A 38 -12.66 -0.58 -13.06
CA LEU A 38 -13.81 -0.33 -13.93
C LEU A 38 -13.45 0.40 -15.22
N ILE A 39 -12.40 1.23 -15.18
CA ILE A 39 -11.90 1.93 -16.37
C ILE A 39 -10.95 1.01 -17.14
N GLY A 40 -10.10 0.25 -16.43
CA GLY A 40 -9.22 -0.73 -17.04
C GLY A 40 -7.97 -0.12 -17.72
N HIS A 41 -7.50 1.03 -17.25
CA HIS A 41 -6.30 1.71 -17.75
C HIS A 41 -5.20 1.85 -16.68
N GLY A 42 -5.16 0.90 -15.74
CA GLY A 42 -4.25 0.93 -14.60
C GLY A 42 -4.74 1.75 -13.42
N GLU A 43 -4.00 1.72 -12.35
CA GLU A 43 -4.36 2.32 -11.05
C GLU A 43 -4.15 3.84 -11.00
N TRP A 44 -3.33 4.38 -11.90
CA TRP A 44 -3.07 5.82 -12.03
C TRP A 44 -4.04 6.55 -12.94
N VAL A 45 -5.05 5.87 -13.49
CA VAL A 45 -5.95 6.40 -14.54
C VAL A 45 -6.59 7.74 -14.15
N MET A 46 -6.96 7.93 -12.88
CA MET A 46 -7.51 9.20 -12.41
C MET A 46 -6.57 10.37 -12.69
N HIS A 47 -5.27 10.17 -12.48
CA HIS A 47 -4.24 11.18 -12.67
C HIS A 47 -3.80 11.28 -14.14
N THR A 48 -3.50 10.16 -14.78
CA THR A 48 -2.94 10.13 -16.15
C THR A 48 -3.93 10.64 -17.20
N GLU A 49 -5.22 10.43 -16.98
CA GLU A 49 -6.28 10.92 -17.85
C GLU A 49 -6.93 12.23 -17.34
N ASN A 50 -6.39 12.80 -16.27
CA ASN A 50 -6.89 14.04 -15.65
C ASN A 50 -8.39 13.99 -15.34
N ILE A 51 -8.88 12.86 -14.80
CA ILE A 51 -10.29 12.69 -14.46
C ILE A 51 -10.60 13.52 -13.20
N PRO A 52 -11.52 14.50 -13.28
CA PRO A 52 -11.89 15.30 -12.13
C PRO A 52 -12.51 14.43 -11.02
N VAL A 53 -12.30 14.82 -9.75
CA VAL A 53 -12.82 14.10 -8.58
C VAL A 53 -14.31 13.79 -8.72
N HIS A 54 -15.14 14.78 -9.08
CA HIS A 54 -16.60 14.62 -9.20
C HIS A 54 -17.04 13.66 -10.34
N GLU A 55 -16.19 13.42 -11.32
CA GLU A 55 -16.42 12.38 -12.36
C GLU A 55 -15.97 11.01 -11.85
N TYR A 56 -14.82 10.97 -11.18
CA TYR A 56 -14.29 9.72 -10.63
C TYR A 56 -15.18 9.15 -9.52
N GLU A 57 -15.84 9.99 -8.72
CA GLU A 57 -16.84 9.61 -7.70
C GLU A 57 -18.08 8.90 -8.26
N LYS A 58 -18.25 8.86 -9.59
CA LYS A 58 -19.31 8.09 -10.23
C LYS A 58 -18.97 6.60 -10.41
N LEU A 59 -17.73 6.20 -10.13
CA LEU A 59 -17.30 4.80 -10.23
C LEU A 59 -17.81 3.93 -9.08
N PRO A 60 -17.73 4.31 -7.79
CA PRO A 60 -18.18 3.46 -6.68
C PRO A 60 -19.63 2.95 -6.81
N PRO A 61 -20.62 3.74 -7.24
CA PRO A 61 -21.99 3.24 -7.47
C PRO A 61 -22.11 2.15 -8.54
N ARG A 62 -21.07 1.92 -9.33
CA ARG A 62 -21.02 0.89 -10.39
C ARG A 62 -20.08 -0.27 -10.01
N PHE A 63 -19.43 -0.18 -8.85
CA PHE A 63 -18.43 -1.16 -8.44
C PHE A 63 -19.09 -2.31 -7.68
N ASP A 64 -19.37 -3.39 -8.40
CA ASP A 64 -19.98 -4.62 -7.88
C ASP A 64 -19.15 -5.85 -8.31
N PRO A 65 -18.06 -6.15 -7.62
CA PRO A 65 -17.26 -7.34 -7.90
C PRO A 65 -17.91 -8.61 -7.32
N ALA A 66 -19.13 -8.94 -7.74
CA ALA A 66 -19.94 -10.03 -7.22
C ALA A 66 -19.25 -11.42 -7.28
N LEU A 67 -18.25 -11.59 -8.17
CA LEU A 67 -17.49 -12.85 -8.30
C LEU A 67 -16.29 -12.94 -7.35
N PHE A 68 -16.03 -11.91 -6.54
CA PHE A 68 -14.94 -11.97 -5.57
C PHE A 68 -15.18 -13.06 -4.53
N ASP A 69 -14.19 -13.92 -4.36
CA ASP A 69 -14.18 -14.99 -3.37
C ASP A 69 -12.80 -15.11 -2.74
N ALA A 70 -12.71 -14.81 -1.44
CA ALA A 70 -11.46 -14.74 -0.72
C ALA A 70 -10.78 -16.11 -0.58
N ASP A 71 -11.56 -17.21 -0.46
CA ASP A 71 -11.02 -18.57 -0.39
C ASP A 71 -10.38 -18.99 -1.70
N THR A 72 -10.96 -18.62 -2.83
CA THR A 72 -10.40 -18.84 -4.17
C THR A 72 -9.08 -18.08 -4.34
N TRP A 73 -9.00 -16.81 -3.95
CA TRP A 73 -7.77 -16.03 -4.05
C TRP A 73 -6.65 -16.61 -3.18
N ALA A 74 -6.97 -16.94 -1.93
CA ALA A 74 -6.01 -17.56 -1.02
C ALA A 74 -5.54 -18.95 -1.52
N GLY A 75 -6.44 -19.72 -2.13
CA GLY A 75 -6.12 -21.00 -2.74
C GLY A 75 -5.15 -20.86 -3.90
N LEU A 76 -5.45 -19.99 -4.86
CA LEU A 76 -4.57 -19.72 -6.02
C LEU A 76 -3.17 -19.27 -5.59
N MET A 77 -3.10 -18.36 -4.60
CA MET A 77 -1.83 -17.92 -4.03
C MET A 77 -1.05 -19.09 -3.41
N ALA A 78 -1.70 -19.88 -2.56
CA ALA A 78 -1.06 -21.02 -1.90
C ALA A 78 -0.58 -22.10 -2.90
N ASP A 79 -1.39 -22.40 -3.92
CA ASP A 79 -1.07 -23.37 -4.97
C ASP A 79 0.12 -22.92 -5.83
N SER A 80 0.31 -21.60 -6.00
CA SER A 80 1.50 -21.03 -6.66
C SER A 80 2.76 -21.03 -5.79
N GLY A 81 2.67 -21.49 -4.54
CA GLY A 81 3.79 -21.56 -3.58
C GLY A 81 4.07 -20.27 -2.82
N GLN A 82 3.30 -19.21 -3.06
CA GLN A 82 3.43 -17.94 -2.35
C GLN A 82 2.92 -18.05 -0.91
N LYS A 83 3.48 -17.27 0.01
CA LYS A 83 3.23 -17.37 1.44
C LYS A 83 2.60 -16.13 2.06
N TYR A 84 2.65 -15.01 1.36
CA TYR A 84 2.02 -13.76 1.79
C TYR A 84 1.39 -13.03 0.61
N MET A 85 0.40 -12.22 0.90
CA MET A 85 -0.22 -11.28 -0.04
C MET A 85 -0.16 -9.87 0.53
N VAL A 86 0.06 -8.91 -0.35
CA VAL A 86 -0.19 -7.49 -0.09
C VAL A 86 -1.33 -7.05 -0.98
N ILE A 87 -2.39 -6.49 -0.38
CA ILE A 87 -3.52 -5.94 -1.13
C ILE A 87 -3.62 -4.44 -0.92
N THR A 88 -3.96 -3.71 -1.97
CA THR A 88 -4.25 -2.27 -1.87
C THR A 88 -5.49 -2.03 -1.02
N SER A 89 -5.30 -1.66 0.26
CA SER A 89 -6.40 -1.26 1.14
C SER A 89 -6.94 0.13 0.78
N LYS A 90 -6.06 1.04 0.37
CA LYS A 90 -6.37 2.34 -0.22
C LYS A 90 -5.24 2.74 -1.18
N HIS A 91 -5.56 3.02 -2.44
CA HIS A 91 -4.62 3.57 -3.42
C HIS A 91 -4.67 5.11 -3.45
N HIS A 92 -3.93 5.75 -4.34
CA HIS A 92 -3.83 7.22 -4.46
C HIS A 92 -5.16 7.90 -4.80
N ASP A 93 -6.12 7.18 -5.38
CA ASP A 93 -7.48 7.67 -5.67
C ASP A 93 -8.34 7.86 -4.41
N GLY A 94 -7.81 7.49 -3.24
CA GLY A 94 -8.46 7.65 -1.94
C GLY A 94 -9.57 6.65 -1.65
N PHE A 95 -9.91 5.76 -2.59
CA PHE A 95 -10.98 4.78 -2.39
C PHE A 95 -10.55 3.67 -1.43
N CYS A 96 -11.34 3.47 -0.35
CA CYS A 96 -11.05 2.44 0.64
C CYS A 96 -11.67 1.11 0.25
N MET A 97 -10.82 0.10 0.03
CA MET A 97 -11.25 -1.29 -0.20
C MET A 97 -11.61 -2.02 1.10
N PHE A 98 -11.69 -1.31 2.23
CA PHE A 98 -12.04 -1.79 3.55
C PHE A 98 -13.11 -0.90 4.20
N ASP A 99 -13.76 -1.38 5.27
CA ASP A 99 -14.84 -0.66 5.96
C ASP A 99 -14.30 0.39 6.93
N SER A 100 -13.72 1.48 6.41
CA SER A 100 -13.31 2.61 7.24
C SER A 100 -14.53 3.34 7.81
N ALA A 101 -14.49 3.70 9.09
CA ALA A 101 -15.50 4.55 9.71
C ALA A 101 -15.26 6.05 9.45
N LEU A 102 -14.11 6.41 8.86
CA LEU A 102 -13.66 7.78 8.67
C LEU A 102 -14.10 8.38 7.32
N THR A 103 -14.64 7.56 6.42
CA THR A 103 -15.12 8.00 5.11
C THR A 103 -16.26 7.13 4.60
N ASP A 104 -17.14 7.74 3.81
CA ASP A 104 -18.14 7.01 3.01
C ASP A 104 -17.61 6.63 1.61
N TYR A 105 -16.40 7.09 1.23
CA TYR A 105 -15.73 6.74 -0.02
C TYR A 105 -15.03 5.39 0.11
N LYS A 106 -15.84 4.32 0.19
CA LYS A 106 -15.41 2.96 0.52
C LYS A 106 -16.27 1.87 -0.11
N ILE A 107 -15.72 0.68 -0.18
CA ILE A 107 -16.32 -0.47 -0.84
C ILE A 107 -17.65 -0.91 -0.23
N THR A 108 -17.84 -0.78 1.09
CA THR A 108 -19.10 -1.15 1.76
C THR A 108 -20.26 -0.19 1.44
N ARG A 109 -19.98 0.94 0.77
CA ARG A 109 -20.97 1.88 0.23
C ARG A 109 -21.24 1.70 -1.27
N THR A 110 -20.67 0.69 -1.88
CA THR A 110 -20.96 0.27 -3.28
C THR A 110 -22.07 -0.78 -3.33
N PRO A 111 -22.59 -1.15 -4.51
CA PRO A 111 -23.53 -2.27 -4.65
C PRO A 111 -22.99 -3.60 -4.12
N PHE A 112 -21.68 -3.80 -4.12
CA PHE A 112 -21.03 -4.97 -3.54
C PHE A 112 -21.33 -5.11 -2.03
N GLY A 113 -21.32 -4.01 -1.27
CA GLY A 113 -21.76 -3.93 0.13
C GLY A 113 -20.99 -4.79 1.14
N ARG A 114 -19.86 -5.43 0.71
CA ARG A 114 -19.03 -6.31 1.52
C ARG A 114 -17.65 -5.68 1.75
N ASP A 115 -16.91 -6.19 2.74
CA ASP A 115 -15.53 -5.81 3.03
C ASP A 115 -14.57 -6.93 2.59
N PRO A 116 -13.98 -6.86 1.37
CA PRO A 116 -13.10 -7.90 0.87
C PRO A 116 -11.80 -8.01 1.65
N VAL A 117 -11.34 -6.92 2.27
CA VAL A 117 -10.14 -6.94 3.12
C VAL A 117 -10.40 -7.75 4.39
N ARG A 118 -11.59 -7.62 4.99
CA ARG A 118 -12.04 -8.45 6.12
C ARG A 118 -12.12 -9.91 5.70
N GLU A 119 -12.74 -10.21 4.58
CA GLU A 119 -12.90 -11.58 4.10
C GLU A 119 -11.54 -12.25 3.83
N LEU A 120 -10.59 -11.51 3.21
CA LEU A 120 -9.22 -12.00 3.04
C LEU A 120 -8.53 -12.21 4.37
N ALA A 121 -8.63 -11.28 5.33
CA ALA A 121 -8.01 -11.41 6.64
C ALA A 121 -8.50 -12.68 7.37
N ASP A 122 -9.80 -12.94 7.35
CA ASP A 122 -10.39 -14.13 7.97
C ASP A 122 -9.96 -15.43 7.30
N VAL A 123 -9.87 -15.45 5.97
CA VAL A 123 -9.41 -16.63 5.21
C VAL A 123 -7.93 -16.89 5.43
N PHE A 124 -7.10 -15.84 5.37
CA PHE A 124 -5.66 -15.95 5.55
C PHE A 124 -5.30 -16.45 6.96
N ALA A 125 -5.97 -15.92 7.98
CA ALA A 125 -5.81 -16.40 9.35
C ALA A 125 -6.14 -17.90 9.48
N ARG A 126 -7.27 -18.35 8.91
CA ARG A 126 -7.66 -19.77 8.94
C ARG A 126 -6.70 -20.69 8.21
N ARG A 127 -6.06 -20.21 7.15
CA ARG A 127 -5.11 -20.97 6.32
C ARG A 127 -3.66 -20.85 6.76
N GLY A 128 -3.35 -20.05 7.80
CA GLY A 128 -1.97 -19.80 8.25
C GLY A 128 -1.13 -19.04 7.19
N LEU A 129 -1.78 -18.26 6.34
CA LEU A 129 -1.15 -17.39 5.35
C LEU A 129 -0.98 -15.99 5.91
N THR A 130 -0.02 -15.23 5.39
CA THR A 130 0.26 -13.87 5.83
C THR A 130 -0.43 -12.86 4.93
N LEU A 131 -1.25 -11.97 5.51
CA LEU A 131 -1.84 -10.84 4.80
C LEU A 131 -1.14 -9.54 5.21
N GLY A 132 -0.80 -8.73 4.22
CA GLY A 132 -0.30 -7.37 4.38
C GLY A 132 -1.18 -6.37 3.65
N PHE A 133 -1.08 -5.11 4.04
CA PHE A 133 -1.85 -4.03 3.45
C PHE A 133 -0.92 -3.00 2.81
N TYR A 134 -1.14 -2.74 1.52
CA TYR A 134 -0.65 -1.51 0.91
C TYR A 134 -1.57 -0.36 1.34
N TYR A 135 -0.97 0.75 1.73
CA TYR A 135 -1.69 1.96 2.09
C TYR A 135 -1.01 3.19 1.47
N SER A 136 -1.73 3.89 0.62
CA SER A 136 -1.26 5.15 0.05
C SER A 136 -1.36 6.29 1.06
N LEU A 137 -0.24 6.95 1.32
CA LEU A 137 -0.17 8.23 2.02
C LEU A 137 -0.70 9.37 1.14
N LEU A 138 -0.45 9.31 -0.17
CA LEU A 138 -1.02 10.21 -1.17
C LEU A 138 -2.52 9.97 -1.32
N ASP A 139 -3.29 11.04 -1.48
CA ASP A 139 -4.74 10.99 -1.66
C ASP A 139 -5.22 12.10 -2.60
N TRP A 140 -5.69 11.71 -3.78
CA TRP A 140 -6.21 12.66 -4.76
C TRP A 140 -7.65 13.09 -4.49
N HIS A 141 -8.37 12.35 -3.65
CA HIS A 141 -9.78 12.56 -3.37
C HIS A 141 -10.03 13.37 -2.11
N HIS A 142 -9.28 13.11 -1.01
CA HIS A 142 -9.59 13.68 0.29
C HIS A 142 -9.33 15.20 0.31
N PRO A 143 -10.34 16.05 0.58
CA PRO A 143 -10.20 17.49 0.44
C PRO A 143 -9.16 18.09 1.39
N ALA A 144 -9.00 17.56 2.61
CA ALA A 144 -8.02 18.04 3.56
C ALA A 144 -6.57 17.82 3.11
N TYR A 145 -6.31 16.91 2.17
CA TYR A 145 -4.96 16.65 1.65
C TYR A 145 -4.25 17.92 1.18
N ARG A 146 -5.01 18.87 0.60
CA ARG A 146 -4.48 20.15 0.12
C ARG A 146 -4.89 21.35 0.94
N SER A 147 -5.97 21.25 1.72
CA SER A 147 -6.57 22.39 2.40
C SER A 147 -6.32 22.43 3.91
N ASP A 148 -6.12 21.26 4.54
CA ASP A 148 -5.92 21.11 6.00
C ASP A 148 -5.04 19.92 6.31
N TRP A 149 -3.73 20.12 6.25
CA TRP A 149 -2.76 19.06 6.42
C TRP A 149 -2.85 18.33 7.76
N PRO A 150 -2.99 19.01 8.92
CA PRO A 150 -3.18 18.31 10.20
C PRO A 150 -4.43 17.40 10.21
N ALA A 151 -5.53 17.86 9.61
CA ALA A 151 -6.74 17.05 9.50
C ALA A 151 -6.51 15.80 8.61
N TYR A 152 -5.75 15.95 7.51
CA TYR A 152 -5.40 14.82 6.67
C TYR A 152 -4.50 13.82 7.39
N VAL A 153 -3.48 14.29 8.13
CA VAL A 153 -2.60 13.42 8.93
C VAL A 153 -3.43 12.63 9.95
N ALA A 154 -4.35 13.28 10.67
CA ALA A 154 -5.24 12.59 11.61
C ALA A 154 -6.14 11.56 10.90
N TYR A 155 -6.62 11.86 9.68
CA TYR A 155 -7.43 10.97 8.88
C TYR A 155 -6.66 9.70 8.50
N TYR A 156 -5.47 9.82 7.88
CA TYR A 156 -4.73 8.63 7.47
C TYR A 156 -4.24 7.80 8.67
N GLN A 157 -3.80 8.45 9.76
CA GLN A 157 -3.43 7.75 10.99
C GLN A 157 -4.61 6.99 11.59
N GLY A 158 -5.80 7.59 11.56
CA GLY A 158 -7.02 6.93 11.99
C GLY A 158 -7.35 5.69 11.15
N GLN A 159 -7.16 5.75 9.83
CA GLN A 159 -7.35 4.59 8.95
C GLN A 159 -6.30 3.49 9.18
N VAL A 160 -5.04 3.87 9.42
CA VAL A 160 -3.99 2.91 9.82
C VAL A 160 -4.35 2.23 11.15
N LEU A 161 -4.84 3.00 12.13
CA LEU A 161 -5.36 2.45 13.40
C LEU A 161 -6.49 1.44 13.16
N GLU A 162 -7.44 1.74 12.26
CA GLU A 162 -8.50 0.80 11.89
C GLU A 162 -7.94 -0.50 11.30
N LEU A 163 -7.00 -0.42 10.37
CA LEU A 163 -6.35 -1.59 9.77
C LEU A 163 -5.61 -2.42 10.82
N CYS A 164 -4.92 -1.78 11.76
CA CYS A 164 -4.20 -2.47 12.83
C CYS A 164 -5.10 -3.10 13.90
N THR A 165 -6.34 -2.63 14.08
CA THR A 165 -7.20 -3.07 15.19
C THR A 165 -8.40 -3.91 14.76
N LYS A 166 -8.83 -3.79 13.50
CA LYS A 166 -10.06 -4.45 13.05
C LYS A 166 -9.83 -5.73 12.24
N TYR A 167 -8.65 -5.99 11.71
CA TYR A 167 -8.40 -7.06 10.70
C TYR A 167 -7.56 -8.23 11.25
N GLY A 168 -7.44 -8.38 12.58
CA GLY A 168 -6.68 -9.44 13.20
C GLY A 168 -5.17 -9.21 13.12
N GLU A 169 -4.39 -10.29 13.13
CA GLU A 169 -2.93 -10.20 12.97
C GLU A 169 -2.58 -9.91 11.52
N ILE A 170 -1.80 -8.86 11.29
CA ILE A 170 -1.30 -8.46 9.98
C ILE A 170 0.20 -8.72 9.86
N GLY A 171 0.64 -9.12 8.67
CA GLY A 171 2.04 -9.45 8.41
C GLY A 171 2.92 -8.26 8.11
N LEU A 172 2.37 -7.28 7.39
CA LEU A 172 3.11 -6.07 7.03
C LEU A 172 2.18 -4.94 6.60
N ILE A 173 2.69 -3.70 6.71
CA ILE A 173 2.12 -2.52 6.06
C ILE A 173 3.14 -1.98 5.06
N TRP A 174 2.69 -1.84 3.84
CA TRP A 174 3.42 -1.34 2.69
C TRP A 174 2.92 0.07 2.37
N PHE A 175 3.65 1.11 2.83
CA PHE A 175 3.31 2.50 2.56
C PHE A 175 3.81 2.94 1.19
N ASP A 176 3.09 3.89 0.59
CA ASP A 176 3.44 4.51 -0.67
C ASP A 176 2.95 5.98 -0.73
N GLY A 177 3.44 6.74 -1.70
CA GLY A 177 2.98 8.10 -1.94
C GLY A 177 3.70 9.18 -1.12
N TYR A 178 4.76 8.82 -0.41
CA TYR A 178 5.69 9.76 0.20
C TYR A 178 7.03 9.72 -0.55
N TRP A 179 7.28 10.69 -1.39
CA TRP A 179 8.49 10.74 -2.23
C TRP A 179 9.27 12.04 -1.96
N PRO A 180 10.16 12.07 -0.93
CA PRO A 180 10.80 13.29 -0.46
C PRO A 180 11.82 13.89 -1.44
N ASP A 181 12.40 13.06 -2.32
CA ASP A 181 13.46 13.47 -3.24
C ASP A 181 12.99 13.82 -4.65
N HIS A 182 11.68 13.74 -4.90
CA HIS A 182 11.14 14.20 -6.18
C HIS A 182 11.32 15.72 -6.32
N ASN A 183 12.09 16.13 -7.34
CA ASN A 183 12.35 17.54 -7.64
C ASN A 183 12.14 17.80 -9.16
N PRO A 184 11.21 18.71 -9.59
CA PRO A 184 10.37 19.49 -8.67
C PRO A 184 9.43 18.58 -7.88
N PRO A 185 9.03 19.02 -6.67
CA PRO A 185 7.99 18.28 -5.96
C PRO A 185 6.79 18.15 -6.88
N GLY A 186 6.39 16.90 -7.13
CA GLY A 186 5.26 16.61 -7.99
C GLY A 186 3.98 17.33 -7.50
N PRO A 187 2.90 17.29 -8.26
CA PRO A 187 1.63 17.92 -7.89
C PRO A 187 1.05 17.36 -6.58
N HIS A 188 1.69 16.37 -6.03
CA HIS A 188 1.32 15.65 -4.81
C HIS A 188 2.03 16.17 -3.55
N PHE A 189 3.08 16.98 -3.71
CA PHE A 189 3.83 17.50 -2.58
C PHE A 189 3.06 18.61 -1.87
N VAL A 190 2.96 18.49 -0.54
CA VAL A 190 2.43 19.56 0.34
C VAL A 190 3.61 20.26 1.00
N GLU A 191 3.90 21.49 0.60
CA GLU A 191 5.05 22.23 1.11
C GLU A 191 4.95 22.44 2.63
N GLY A 192 5.98 22.01 3.35
CA GLY A 192 6.05 22.14 4.81
C GLY A 192 5.16 21.19 5.60
N GLY A 193 4.43 20.28 4.93
CA GLY A 193 3.67 19.21 5.59
C GLY A 193 4.60 18.16 6.20
N LEU A 194 4.37 17.81 7.45
CA LEU A 194 4.99 16.65 8.10
C LEU A 194 4.00 15.50 8.07
N TRP A 195 4.45 14.34 7.66
CA TRP A 195 3.63 13.12 7.60
C TRP A 195 3.44 12.46 8.97
N GLU A 196 4.24 12.84 9.96
CA GLU A 196 4.24 12.23 11.31
C GLU A 196 4.48 10.71 11.24
N LEU A 197 5.29 10.27 10.28
CA LEU A 197 5.60 8.85 10.04
C LEU A 197 6.15 8.16 11.28
N ALA A 198 6.97 8.87 12.02
CA ALA A 198 7.56 8.37 13.24
C ALA A 198 6.53 7.87 14.25
N GLY A 199 5.53 8.69 14.57
CA GLY A 199 4.44 8.31 15.48
C GLY A 199 3.54 7.22 14.89
N THR A 200 3.35 7.26 13.56
CA THR A 200 2.56 6.22 12.87
C THR A 200 3.26 4.85 12.93
N TYR A 201 4.58 4.79 12.74
CA TYR A 201 5.34 3.54 12.83
C TYR A 201 5.35 2.98 14.25
N ASP A 202 5.56 3.85 15.26
CA ASP A 202 5.49 3.44 16.67
C ASP A 202 4.11 2.88 17.01
N LEU A 203 3.02 3.52 16.57
CA LEU A 203 1.64 3.03 16.74
C LEU A 203 1.43 1.63 16.14
N ILE A 204 1.92 1.41 14.92
CA ILE A 204 1.80 0.10 14.26
C ILE A 204 2.52 -0.97 15.07
N HIS A 205 3.78 -0.74 15.47
CA HIS A 205 4.55 -1.71 16.22
C HIS A 205 4.00 -1.99 17.63
N GLU A 206 3.36 -0.98 18.26
CA GLU A 206 2.66 -1.18 19.54
C GLU A 206 1.43 -2.08 19.38
N LEU A 207 0.63 -1.86 18.35
CA LEU A 207 -0.61 -2.60 18.12
C LEU A 207 -0.38 -3.96 17.46
N GLN A 208 0.62 -4.06 16.60
CA GLN A 208 0.94 -5.20 15.76
C GLN A 208 2.46 -5.49 15.82
N PRO A 209 2.99 -6.02 16.93
CA PRO A 209 4.45 -6.26 17.08
C PRO A 209 5.03 -7.25 16.05
N GLY A 210 4.16 -8.03 15.41
CA GLY A 210 4.52 -8.98 14.35
C GLY A 210 4.42 -8.42 12.93
N ALA A 211 3.92 -7.20 12.75
CA ALA A 211 3.82 -6.57 11.45
C ALA A 211 5.13 -5.86 11.07
N LEU A 212 5.58 -6.04 9.84
CA LEU A 212 6.70 -5.30 9.28
C LEU A 212 6.22 -4.02 8.61
N ILE A 213 7.02 -2.98 8.70
CA ILE A 213 6.75 -1.70 8.04
C ILE A 213 7.78 -1.48 6.93
N GLY A 214 7.29 -1.19 5.74
CA GLY A 214 8.08 -0.67 4.64
C GLY A 214 7.39 0.53 3.99
N ASN A 215 8.18 1.41 3.37
CA ASN A 215 7.66 2.59 2.72
C ASN A 215 8.39 2.82 1.39
N ASN A 216 7.62 2.88 0.31
CA ASN A 216 8.11 3.06 -1.06
C ASN A 216 8.46 4.54 -1.34
N HIS A 217 9.32 5.11 -0.53
CA HIS A 217 9.76 6.50 -0.66
C HIS A 217 11.02 6.68 -1.52
N HIS A 218 11.58 5.58 -2.05
CA HIS A 218 12.71 5.53 -2.99
C HIS A 218 14.05 6.04 -2.44
N VAL A 219 14.12 6.36 -1.16
CA VAL A 219 15.34 6.78 -0.45
C VAL A 219 15.80 5.72 0.54
N SER A 220 16.88 5.99 1.27
CA SER A 220 17.33 5.09 2.33
C SER A 220 16.30 4.97 3.45
N PRO A 221 16.14 3.78 4.07
CA PRO A 221 15.12 3.54 5.07
C PRO A 221 15.10 4.57 6.20
N LEU A 222 13.90 4.95 6.60
CA LEU A 222 13.66 5.76 7.79
C LEU A 222 13.70 4.90 9.06
N SER A 223 13.92 5.56 10.20
CA SER A 223 13.89 4.87 11.49
C SER A 223 12.48 4.35 11.80
N GLY A 224 12.37 3.07 12.15
CA GLY A 224 11.10 2.37 12.37
C GLY A 224 10.62 1.52 11.20
N GLU A 225 11.32 1.55 10.05
CA GLU A 225 11.07 0.63 8.95
C GLU A 225 11.82 -0.70 9.17
N ASP A 226 11.20 -1.80 8.72
CA ASP A 226 11.68 -3.16 8.96
C ASP A 226 12.20 -3.84 7.69
N PHE A 227 11.89 -3.30 6.53
CA PHE A 227 12.42 -3.74 5.23
C PHE A 227 12.53 -2.57 4.25
N GLN A 228 13.42 -2.71 3.27
CA GLN A 228 13.67 -1.72 2.23
C GLN A 228 13.16 -2.23 0.89
N MET A 229 12.50 -1.38 0.14
CA MET A 229 11.86 -1.69 -1.13
C MET A 229 12.65 -1.15 -2.32
N PHE A 230 12.56 -1.88 -3.43
CA PHE A 230 13.07 -1.49 -4.75
C PHE A 230 11.96 -1.74 -5.76
N GLU A 231 11.21 -0.70 -6.10
CA GLU A 231 10.13 -0.79 -7.07
C GLU A 231 10.69 -0.92 -8.48
N GLN A 232 10.25 -1.95 -9.22
CA GLN A 232 10.64 -2.27 -10.60
C GLN A 232 12.16 -2.44 -10.79
N ASP A 233 12.92 -2.69 -9.71
CA ASP A 233 14.36 -2.89 -9.73
C ASP A 233 14.78 -4.05 -8.80
N LEU A 234 15.98 -4.58 -9.04
CA LEU A 234 16.64 -5.42 -8.06
C LEU A 234 17.30 -4.58 -6.97
N PRO A 235 17.51 -5.13 -5.75
CA PRO A 235 18.11 -4.38 -4.67
C PRO A 235 19.48 -3.79 -5.04
N GLY A 236 19.60 -2.48 -4.89
CA GLY A 236 20.82 -1.73 -5.22
C GLY A 236 20.91 -1.27 -6.67
N GLU A 237 19.98 -1.64 -7.52
CA GLU A 237 19.84 -1.09 -8.87
C GLU A 237 18.95 0.15 -8.88
N ASN A 238 19.07 0.94 -9.95
CA ASN A 238 18.23 2.11 -10.21
C ASN A 238 18.04 2.27 -11.73
N THR A 239 17.51 1.22 -12.35
CA THR A 239 17.29 1.20 -13.81
C THR A 239 16.08 2.03 -14.22
N VAL A 240 15.10 2.12 -13.31
CA VAL A 240 13.90 2.96 -13.49
C VAL A 240 14.14 4.44 -13.15
N GLY A 241 15.26 4.77 -12.44
CA GLY A 241 15.71 6.14 -12.23
C GLY A 241 15.22 6.81 -10.94
N PHE A 242 14.37 6.19 -10.14
CA PHE A 242 13.88 6.78 -8.89
C PHE A 242 14.35 6.05 -7.61
N ASN A 243 14.90 4.84 -7.69
CA ASN A 243 15.42 4.11 -6.53
C ASN A 243 16.79 4.66 -6.09
N THR A 244 16.80 5.79 -5.40
CA THR A 244 18.05 6.49 -4.99
C THR A 244 18.59 6.05 -3.63
N GLY A 245 17.83 5.23 -2.91
CA GLY A 245 18.16 4.76 -1.57
C GLY A 245 19.37 3.83 -1.53
N LYS A 246 20.31 4.10 -0.62
CA LYS A 246 21.41 3.18 -0.37
C LYS A 246 20.90 1.93 0.35
N MET A 247 21.39 0.77 -0.07
CA MET A 247 21.11 -0.48 0.64
C MET A 247 21.58 -0.41 2.09
N GLY A 248 20.66 -0.74 3.01
CA GLY A 248 20.92 -0.86 4.43
C GLY A 248 21.14 -2.31 4.87
N ARG A 249 20.87 -2.57 6.16
CA ARG A 249 20.94 -3.91 6.77
C ARG A 249 19.58 -4.59 6.90
N LEU A 250 18.51 -3.89 6.55
CA LEU A 250 17.16 -4.42 6.58
C LEU A 250 16.97 -5.52 5.53
N PRO A 251 15.97 -6.40 5.68
CA PRO A 251 15.49 -7.22 4.57
C PRO A 251 15.23 -6.36 3.33
N LEU A 252 15.50 -6.90 2.16
CA LEU A 252 15.32 -6.20 0.88
C LEU A 252 14.18 -6.85 0.12
N GLU A 253 13.34 -6.03 -0.49
CA GLU A 253 12.23 -6.46 -1.34
C GLU A 253 12.36 -5.84 -2.73
N SER A 254 12.21 -6.68 -3.77
CA SER A 254 11.92 -6.21 -5.12
C SER A 254 10.43 -6.33 -5.37
N CYS A 255 9.79 -5.23 -5.72
CA CYS A 255 8.38 -5.19 -6.06
C CYS A 255 8.24 -5.00 -7.58
N LEU A 256 7.74 -6.04 -8.26
CA LEU A 256 7.80 -6.15 -9.71
C LEU A 256 6.42 -6.48 -10.27
N THR A 257 6.04 -5.86 -11.39
CA THR A 257 4.82 -6.20 -12.12
C THR A 257 5.02 -7.44 -12.99
N ILE A 258 3.94 -8.21 -13.21
CA ILE A 258 3.93 -9.32 -14.17
C ILE A 258 3.84 -8.78 -15.62
N ASN A 259 3.22 -7.62 -15.77
CA ASN A 259 3.10 -6.87 -17.02
C ASN A 259 3.55 -5.41 -16.82
N ASP A 260 3.18 -4.50 -17.71
CA ASP A 260 3.61 -3.09 -17.64
C ASP A 260 2.73 -2.24 -16.70
N ASN A 261 1.79 -2.83 -15.93
CA ASN A 261 0.88 -2.11 -15.03
C ASN A 261 0.71 -2.82 -13.69
N TRP A 262 0.51 -2.08 -12.60
CA TRP A 262 0.12 -2.63 -11.32
C TRP A 262 -1.37 -2.99 -11.30
N GLY A 263 -2.23 -2.07 -11.70
CA GLY A 263 -3.68 -2.28 -11.82
C GLY A 263 -4.08 -2.92 -13.14
N TYR A 264 -5.34 -3.37 -13.21
CA TYR A 264 -5.90 -4.01 -14.40
C TYR A 264 -5.83 -3.10 -15.63
N ASN A 265 -5.23 -3.62 -16.70
CA ASN A 265 -5.19 -2.98 -18.01
C ASN A 265 -5.25 -4.06 -19.11
N PRO A 266 -6.40 -4.24 -19.80
CA PRO A 266 -6.57 -5.27 -20.81
C PRO A 266 -5.74 -5.05 -22.09
N THR A 267 -5.16 -3.87 -22.28
CA THR A 267 -4.34 -3.55 -23.47
C THR A 267 -2.89 -3.96 -23.29
N THR A 268 -2.44 -4.27 -22.06
CA THR A 268 -1.08 -4.73 -21.82
C THR A 268 -0.93 -6.21 -22.10
N THR A 269 0.08 -6.55 -22.90
CA THR A 269 0.47 -7.93 -23.12
C THR A 269 1.40 -8.38 -21.99
N THR A 270 1.22 -9.61 -21.51
CA THR A 270 2.17 -10.28 -20.61
C THR A 270 3.47 -10.57 -21.38
N THR A 271 4.29 -9.56 -21.60
CA THR A 271 5.65 -9.79 -22.07
C THR A 271 6.54 -9.90 -20.83
N ASN A 272 6.88 -11.14 -20.45
CA ASN A 272 7.93 -11.37 -19.47
C ASN A 272 9.21 -10.66 -19.90
N ARG A 273 9.48 -9.51 -19.33
CA ARG A 273 10.73 -8.77 -19.54
C ARG A 273 11.80 -9.13 -18.52
N TRP A 274 11.45 -9.99 -17.56
CA TRP A 274 12.40 -10.37 -16.52
C TRP A 274 13.27 -11.51 -17.01
N PRO A 275 14.60 -11.36 -17.01
CA PRO A 275 15.50 -12.48 -17.19
C PRO A 275 15.33 -13.44 -16.02
N ILE A 276 14.83 -14.64 -16.30
CA ILE A 276 14.79 -15.73 -15.33
C ILE A 276 16.21 -16.25 -15.12
#